data_e9c081c025633ddc4b6c37e0ac81d6ae
#
_entry.id   e9c081c025633ddc4b6c37e0ac81d6ae
#
_cell.length_a   1.000
_cell.length_b   1.000
_cell.length_c   1.000
_cell.angle_alpha   90.00
_cell.angle_beta   90.00
_cell.angle_gamma   90.00
#
_symmetry.space_group_name_H-M   'P 1'
#
loop_
_entity.id
_entity.type
_entity.pdbx_description
1 polymer ?
#
loop_
_entity_poly.entity_id
_entity_poly.type
_entity_poly.pdbx_seq_one_letter_code
_entity_poly.pdbx_strand_id
1 'polypeptide(L)'
;GRIPLGGGWRGRNETVANHRSRKDKTTRVGFDYVHSLVDDHSRLAYSEVLPDEQGPTCAAFLDRALDYFAAHGIPKVERLMTDNAWAYRWSLRTTCAARGNIKQVFIRPHCPWQNGKVERLNRTLLTEWAYRQAFTSNDQRTAALAPWLEHYNTERRHSALGGLPPVSRLPT
;
A
#
# COMPACT_ATOMS: atom_id res chain seq x y z
N GLY A 1 0.94 5.00 1.83
CA GLY A 1 2.22 5.64 2.14
C GLY A 1 2.71 6.55 1.04
N ARG A 2 3.62 7.45 1.37
CA ARG A 2 4.20 8.41 0.42
C ARG A 2 5.66 8.08 0.19
N ILE A 3 6.08 8.06 -1.06
CA ILE A 3 7.47 7.82 -1.44
C ILE A 3 7.96 9.01 -2.27
N PRO A 4 9.10 9.62 -1.93
CA PRO A 4 9.63 10.74 -2.70
C PRO A 4 9.88 10.35 -4.15
N LEU A 5 9.40 11.19 -5.08
CA LEU A 5 9.83 11.18 -6.47
C LEU A 5 11.30 11.60 -6.53
N GLY A 6 12.04 11.15 -7.46
CA GLY A 6 13.44 11.59 -7.60
C GLY A 6 14.41 10.70 -6.89
N GLY A 7 14.07 9.52 -6.99
CA GLY A 7 15.05 8.58 -6.89
C GLY A 7 15.41 8.09 -5.56
N GLY A 8 15.13 7.02 -5.38
CA GLY A 8 15.64 6.16 -4.42
C GLY A 8 16.87 6.78 -3.79
N TRP A 9 17.51 6.34 -3.25
CA TRP A 9 18.57 6.27 -2.35
C TRP A 9 19.89 6.87 -2.76
N ARG A 10 20.24 7.01 -4.12
CA ARG A 10 21.34 7.91 -4.53
C ARG A 10 21.19 9.29 -3.91
N GLY A 11 19.96 9.76 -3.83
CA GLY A 11 19.67 11.06 -3.30
C GLY A 11 19.72 11.17 -1.79
N ARG A 12 19.75 10.11 -1.01
CA ARG A 12 19.69 10.31 0.44
C ARG A 12 20.93 11.03 0.98
N ASN A 13 22.10 10.71 0.45
CA ASN A 13 23.33 11.42 0.82
C ASN A 13 23.45 12.75 0.09
N GLU A 14 23.01 12.83 -1.17
CA GLU A 14 23.00 14.07 -1.93
C GLU A 14 21.87 15.00 -1.45
N THR A 15 20.69 14.48 -1.12
CA THR A 15 19.57 15.27 -0.61
C THR A 15 19.83 15.77 0.81
N VAL A 16 20.51 15.01 1.64
CA VAL A 16 20.94 15.47 2.97
C VAL A 16 22.01 16.55 2.85
N ALA A 17 22.91 16.46 1.88
CA ALA A 17 23.87 17.53 1.57
C ALA A 17 23.15 18.79 1.05
N ASN A 18 22.14 18.62 0.18
CA ASN A 18 21.35 19.72 -0.39
C ASN A 18 20.32 20.31 0.59
N HIS A 19 19.83 19.55 1.55
CA HIS A 19 18.98 20.09 2.62
C HIS A 19 19.70 21.07 3.55
N ARG A 20 21.01 21.04 3.59
CA ARG A 20 21.80 22.04 4.29
C ARG A 20 22.02 23.32 3.48
N SER A 21 21.80 23.28 2.17
CA SER A 21 21.80 24.47 1.33
C SER A 21 20.40 25.11 1.32
N ARG A 22 20.20 26.09 2.20
CA ARG A 22 18.96 26.87 2.37
C ARG A 22 18.53 27.68 1.14
N LYS A 23 19.12 27.48 -0.02
CA LYS A 23 18.93 28.33 -1.20
C LYS A 23 18.17 27.70 -2.37
N ASP A 24 17.98 26.40 -2.41
CA ASP A 24 17.26 25.76 -3.53
C ASP A 24 15.84 25.37 -3.15
N LYS A 25 14.97 26.39 -3.06
CA LYS A 25 13.51 26.21 -2.87
C LYS A 25 12.77 25.86 -4.17
N THR A 26 13.48 25.65 -5.27
CA THR A 26 12.87 25.60 -6.61
C THR A 26 12.51 24.21 -7.09
N THR A 27 13.10 23.17 -6.56
CA THR A 27 12.72 21.80 -6.94
C THR A 27 11.93 21.13 -5.82
N ARG A 28 10.62 21.30 -5.81
CA ARG A 28 9.75 20.48 -4.99
C ARG A 28 9.79 19.06 -5.54
N VAL A 29 10.52 18.19 -4.88
CA VAL A 29 10.44 16.74 -5.13
C VAL A 29 9.01 16.33 -4.78
N GLY A 30 8.24 15.86 -5.77
CA GLY A 30 6.91 15.32 -5.56
C GLY A 30 6.95 13.99 -4.80
N PHE A 31 5.79 13.43 -4.60
CA PHE A 31 5.63 12.13 -3.95
C PHE A 31 4.82 11.19 -4.83
N ASP A 32 5.19 9.93 -4.87
CA ASP A 32 4.30 8.85 -5.27
C ASP A 32 3.51 8.36 -4.06
N TYR A 33 2.29 7.96 -4.31
CA TYR A 33 1.39 7.47 -3.28
C TYR A 33 1.20 5.96 -3.43
N VAL A 34 1.63 5.22 -2.43
CA VAL A 34 1.42 3.77 -2.39
C VAL A 34 0.11 3.48 -1.68
N HIS A 35 -0.84 2.98 -2.44
CA HIS A 35 -2.11 2.46 -1.92
C HIS A 35 -1.95 0.98 -1.61
N SER A 36 -2.42 0.53 -0.46
CA SER A 36 -2.28 -0.86 -0.04
C SER A 36 -3.55 -1.37 0.61
N LEU A 37 -3.90 -2.61 0.31
CA LEU A 37 -4.94 -3.37 0.97
C LEU A 37 -4.37 -4.74 1.37
N VAL A 38 -4.78 -5.24 2.53
CA VAL A 38 -4.34 -6.55 3.03
C VAL A 38 -5.53 -7.30 3.60
N ASP A 39 -5.67 -8.56 3.23
CA ASP A 39 -6.67 -9.43 3.83
C ASP A 39 -6.30 -9.77 5.28
N ASP A 40 -7.28 -9.63 6.15
CA ASP A 40 -7.07 -9.80 7.60
C ASP A 40 -6.74 -11.23 7.99
N HIS A 41 -7.25 -12.21 7.26
CA HIS A 41 -7.06 -13.63 7.55
C HIS A 41 -5.78 -14.18 6.94
N SER A 42 -5.63 -14.09 5.63
CA SER A 42 -4.52 -14.66 4.88
C SER A 42 -3.26 -13.81 4.88
N ARG A 43 -3.39 -12.49 5.09
CA ARG A 43 -2.34 -11.48 4.85
C ARG A 43 -2.03 -11.28 3.38
N LEU A 44 -2.82 -11.84 2.46
CA LEU A 44 -2.70 -11.52 1.04
C LEU A 44 -2.74 -10.02 0.86
N ALA A 45 -1.79 -9.47 0.13
CA ALA A 45 -1.62 -8.05 -0.04
C ALA A 45 -1.77 -7.64 -1.50
N TYR A 46 -2.36 -6.47 -1.71
CA TYR A 46 -2.40 -5.79 -3.00
C TYR A 46 -1.95 -4.35 -2.81
N SER A 47 -1.09 -3.86 -3.69
CA SER A 47 -0.60 -2.48 -3.64
C SER A 47 -0.33 -1.91 -5.02
N GLU A 48 -0.57 -0.61 -5.17
CA GLU A 48 -0.29 0.15 -6.39
C GLU A 48 0.41 1.46 -6.05
N VAL A 49 1.23 1.94 -6.98
CA VAL A 49 1.75 3.31 -6.97
C VAL A 49 0.80 4.17 -7.80
N LEU A 50 0.20 5.18 -7.19
CA LEU A 50 -0.78 6.06 -7.82
C LEU A 50 -0.39 7.53 -7.67
N PRO A 51 -0.93 8.43 -8.51
CA PRO A 51 -0.50 9.82 -8.55
C PRO A 51 -0.94 10.65 -7.33
N ASP A 52 -1.98 10.22 -6.63
CA ASP A 52 -2.55 10.97 -5.51
C ASP A 52 -3.28 10.06 -4.51
N GLU A 53 -3.75 10.66 -3.41
CA GLU A 53 -4.60 10.03 -2.38
C GLU A 53 -6.04 10.59 -2.42
N GLN A 54 -6.52 11.06 -3.58
CA GLN A 54 -7.86 11.61 -3.69
C GLN A 54 -8.93 10.53 -3.67
N GLY A 55 -10.15 10.92 -3.33
CA GLY A 55 -11.27 10.00 -3.20
C GLY A 55 -11.53 9.13 -4.43
N PRO A 56 -11.63 9.69 -5.65
CA PRO A 56 -11.83 8.89 -6.86
C PRO A 56 -10.70 7.90 -7.11
N THR A 57 -9.45 8.30 -6.88
CA THR A 57 -8.28 7.41 -7.00
C THR A 57 -8.34 6.27 -5.98
N CYS A 58 -8.70 6.56 -4.74
CA CYS A 58 -8.90 5.55 -3.70
C CYS A 58 -10.03 4.57 -4.05
N ALA A 59 -11.14 5.07 -4.62
CA ALA A 59 -12.27 4.24 -5.02
C ALA A 59 -11.89 3.29 -6.18
N ALA A 60 -11.22 3.81 -7.21
CA ALA A 60 -10.74 3.00 -8.32
C ALA A 60 -9.69 1.96 -7.88
N PHE A 61 -8.82 2.31 -6.94
CA PHE A 61 -7.89 1.37 -6.32
C PHE A 61 -8.63 0.25 -5.59
N LEU A 62 -9.67 0.59 -4.80
CA LEU A 62 -10.46 -0.41 -4.08
C LEU A 62 -11.12 -1.39 -5.04
N ASP A 63 -11.69 -0.91 -6.16
CA ASP A 63 -12.30 -1.77 -7.17
C ASP A 63 -11.31 -2.80 -7.72
N ARG A 64 -10.12 -2.37 -8.14
CA ARG A 64 -9.08 -3.29 -8.64
C ARG A 64 -8.58 -4.25 -7.57
N ALA A 65 -8.44 -3.77 -6.33
CA ALA A 65 -8.03 -4.61 -5.22
C ALA A 65 -9.05 -5.72 -4.93
N LEU A 66 -10.36 -5.41 -5.01
CA LEU A 66 -11.41 -6.40 -4.84
C LEU A 66 -11.41 -7.44 -5.95
N ASP A 67 -11.18 -7.04 -7.21
CA ASP A 67 -11.03 -7.96 -8.33
C ASP A 67 -9.80 -8.86 -8.14
N TYR A 68 -8.68 -8.30 -7.67
CA TYR A 68 -7.48 -9.07 -7.35
C TYR A 68 -7.76 -10.12 -6.25
N PHE A 69 -8.42 -9.75 -5.17
CA PHE A 69 -8.77 -10.70 -4.11
C PHE A 69 -9.73 -11.78 -4.57
N ALA A 70 -10.72 -11.43 -5.40
CA ALA A 70 -11.64 -12.41 -5.98
C ALA A 70 -10.89 -13.43 -6.85
N ALA A 71 -9.96 -12.98 -7.69
CA ALA A 71 -9.12 -13.85 -8.53
C ALA A 71 -8.20 -14.77 -7.71
N HIS A 72 -7.92 -14.41 -6.45
CA HIS A 72 -7.08 -15.19 -5.53
C HIS A 72 -7.89 -15.99 -4.48
N GLY A 73 -9.16 -16.29 -4.76
CA GLY A 73 -9.97 -17.14 -3.89
C GLY A 73 -10.66 -16.41 -2.73
N ILE A 74 -10.71 -15.07 -2.75
CA ILE A 74 -11.46 -14.25 -1.79
C ILE A 74 -12.58 -13.50 -2.53
N PRO A 75 -13.64 -14.20 -2.99
CA PRO A 75 -14.67 -13.59 -3.84
C PRO A 75 -15.61 -12.66 -3.06
N LYS A 76 -15.62 -12.77 -1.73
CA LYS A 76 -16.49 -11.98 -0.86
C LYS A 76 -15.72 -11.27 0.23
N VAL A 77 -15.75 -9.95 0.21
CA VAL A 77 -15.24 -9.09 1.28
C VAL A 77 -16.43 -8.59 2.11
N GLU A 78 -16.43 -8.89 3.40
CA GLU A 78 -17.51 -8.49 4.29
C GLU A 78 -17.31 -7.11 4.89
N ARG A 79 -16.05 -6.76 5.19
CA ARG A 79 -15.70 -5.52 5.88
C ARG A 79 -14.44 -4.90 5.29
N LEU A 80 -14.46 -3.60 5.13
CA LEU A 80 -13.30 -2.79 4.77
C LEU A 80 -12.96 -1.88 5.95
N MET A 81 -11.79 -2.06 6.55
CA MET A 81 -11.31 -1.18 7.60
C MET A 81 -10.36 -0.13 7.03
N THR A 82 -10.59 1.12 7.37
CA THR A 82 -9.74 2.25 6.98
C THR A 82 -9.46 3.15 8.17
N ASP A 83 -8.47 4.00 8.05
CA ASP A 83 -8.33 5.13 8.94
C ASP A 83 -9.44 6.18 8.68
N ASN A 84 -9.39 7.30 9.40
CA ASN A 84 -10.38 8.36 9.32
C ASN A 84 -10.07 9.42 8.24
N ALA A 85 -9.16 9.13 7.30
CA ALA A 85 -8.83 10.07 6.24
C ALA A 85 -10.06 10.47 5.44
N TRP A 86 -10.15 11.76 5.11
CA TRP A 86 -11.32 12.32 4.42
C TRP A 86 -11.62 11.65 3.10
N ALA A 87 -10.57 11.27 2.35
CA ALA A 87 -10.68 10.57 1.07
C ALA A 87 -11.43 9.23 1.16
N TYR A 88 -11.40 8.57 2.33
CA TYR A 88 -12.07 7.27 2.51
C TYR A 88 -13.53 7.39 2.91
N ARG A 89 -13.94 8.50 3.52
CA ARG A 89 -15.28 8.62 4.13
C ARG A 89 -16.43 8.53 3.13
N TRP A 90 -16.28 9.17 1.99
CA TRP A 90 -17.36 9.26 1.00
C TRP A 90 -17.11 8.43 -0.24
N SER A 91 -15.91 8.49 -0.78
CA SER A 91 -15.58 7.89 -2.06
C SER A 91 -15.64 6.36 -2.03
N LEU A 92 -15.18 5.73 -0.96
CA LEU A 92 -15.22 4.28 -0.85
C LEU A 92 -16.63 3.74 -0.56
N ARG A 93 -17.53 4.57 -0.04
CA ARG A 93 -18.90 4.14 0.29
C ARG A 93 -19.67 3.65 -0.94
N THR A 94 -19.55 4.35 -2.06
CA THR A 94 -20.22 3.98 -3.30
C THR A 94 -19.66 2.65 -3.83
N THR A 95 -18.35 2.49 -3.87
CA THR A 95 -17.71 1.22 -4.27
C THR A 95 -18.10 0.07 -3.34
N CYS A 96 -18.07 0.28 -2.03
CA CYS A 96 -18.49 -0.74 -1.05
C CYS A 96 -19.94 -1.18 -1.25
N ALA A 97 -20.85 -0.25 -1.55
CA ALA A 97 -22.24 -0.55 -1.82
C ALA A 97 -22.42 -1.35 -3.13
N ALA A 98 -21.73 -0.95 -4.20
CA ALA A 98 -21.80 -1.60 -5.50
C ALA A 98 -21.17 -3.01 -5.50
N ARG A 99 -20.16 -3.24 -4.66
CA ARG A 99 -19.40 -4.50 -4.56
C ARG A 99 -19.94 -5.46 -3.47
N GLY A 100 -21.26 -5.52 -3.30
CA GLY A 100 -21.90 -6.48 -2.38
C GLY A 100 -22.13 -5.96 -0.97
N ASN A 101 -22.36 -4.66 -0.81
CA ASN A 101 -22.63 -4.00 0.46
C ASN A 101 -21.53 -4.25 1.52
N ILE A 102 -20.29 -4.10 1.13
CA ILE A 102 -19.15 -4.21 2.02
C ILE A 102 -19.30 -3.21 3.17
N LYS A 103 -19.24 -3.69 4.41
CA LYS A 103 -19.33 -2.82 5.59
C LYS A 103 -18.03 -2.02 5.77
N GLN A 104 -18.07 -0.72 5.50
CA GLN A 104 -16.95 0.16 5.81
C GLN A 104 -16.87 0.40 7.32
N VAL A 105 -15.70 0.17 7.90
CA VAL A 105 -15.41 0.33 9.33
C VAL A 105 -14.23 1.29 9.47
N PHE A 106 -14.39 2.32 10.29
CA PHE A 106 -13.33 3.26 10.60
C PHE A 106 -12.65 2.89 11.93
N ILE A 107 -11.34 3.06 11.99
CA ILE A 107 -10.63 2.91 13.26
C ILE A 107 -11.12 3.96 14.25
N ARG A 108 -11.06 3.66 15.55
CA ARG A 108 -11.35 4.64 16.59
C ARG A 108 -10.30 5.75 16.57
N PRO A 109 -10.69 7.01 16.85
CA PRO A 109 -9.72 8.08 17.03
C PRO A 109 -8.61 7.67 18.01
N HIS A 110 -7.39 8.02 17.69
CA HIS A 110 -6.20 7.69 18.49
C HIS A 110 -5.92 6.19 18.71
N CYS A 111 -6.52 5.31 17.88
CA CYS A 111 -6.31 3.86 17.96
C CYS A 111 -5.65 3.30 16.68
N PRO A 112 -4.43 3.74 16.29
CA PRO A 112 -3.78 3.31 15.05
C PRO A 112 -3.53 1.79 15.01
N TRP A 113 -3.33 1.15 16.16
CA TRP A 113 -3.11 -0.31 16.23
C TRP A 113 -4.24 -1.14 15.64
N GLN A 114 -5.47 -0.60 15.50
CA GLN A 114 -6.58 -1.28 14.83
C GLN A 114 -6.28 -1.51 13.35
N ASN A 115 -5.48 -0.64 12.72
CA ASN A 115 -5.02 -0.77 11.34
C ASN A 115 -3.60 -1.36 11.23
N GLY A 116 -3.13 -2.01 12.28
CA GLY A 116 -1.74 -2.46 12.42
C GLY A 116 -1.27 -3.42 11.33
N LYS A 117 -2.18 -4.12 10.64
CA LYS A 117 -1.80 -5.05 9.56
C LYS A 117 -1.35 -4.31 8.30
N VAL A 118 -2.09 -3.30 7.87
CA VAL A 118 -1.68 -2.48 6.74
C VAL A 118 -0.48 -1.60 7.09
N GLU A 119 -0.37 -1.12 8.32
CA GLU A 119 0.82 -0.41 8.79
C GLU A 119 2.07 -1.30 8.75
N ARG A 120 1.92 -2.56 9.15
CA ARG A 120 2.99 -3.55 9.06
C ARG A 120 3.37 -3.83 7.61
N LEU A 121 2.39 -3.98 6.72
CA LEU A 121 2.63 -4.13 5.28
C LEU A 121 3.38 -2.92 4.74
N ASN A 122 2.93 -1.71 5.03
CA ASN A 122 3.56 -0.47 4.58
C ASN A 122 5.02 -0.36 5.06
N ARG A 123 5.29 -0.76 6.31
CA ARG A 123 6.67 -0.82 6.82
C ARG A 123 7.52 -1.82 6.05
N THR A 124 6.97 -3.00 5.76
CA THR A 124 7.65 -4.03 4.98
C THR A 124 7.90 -3.56 3.54
N LEU A 125 6.91 -2.93 2.90
CA LEU A 125 7.07 -2.27 1.59
C LEU A 125 8.22 -1.27 1.60
N LEU A 126 8.31 -0.42 2.61
CA LEU A 126 9.38 0.56 2.72
C LEU A 126 10.76 -0.10 2.81
N THR A 127 10.91 -1.12 3.64
CA THR A 127 12.22 -1.74 3.91
C THR A 127 12.65 -2.74 2.85
N GLU A 128 11.72 -3.52 2.30
CA GLU A 128 12.02 -4.65 1.44
C GLU A 128 11.82 -4.36 -0.06
N TRP A 129 11.11 -3.29 -0.40
CA TRP A 129 10.91 -2.84 -1.78
C TRP A 129 11.45 -1.44 -2.01
N ALA A 130 10.80 -0.41 -1.43
CA ALA A 130 11.08 0.98 -1.80
C ALA A 130 12.51 1.41 -1.49
N TYR A 131 13.11 0.76 -0.48
CA TYR A 131 14.41 1.13 0.07
C TYR A 131 15.43 -0.02 0.09
N ARG A 132 15.12 -1.10 -0.56
CA ARG A 132 16.00 -2.25 -0.65
C ARG A 132 17.28 -1.98 -1.44
N GLN A 133 17.17 -1.19 -2.49
CA GLN A 133 18.27 -0.88 -3.40
C GLN A 133 18.20 0.56 -3.90
N ALA A 134 19.29 1.07 -4.44
CA ALA A 134 19.30 2.33 -5.14
C ALA A 134 18.67 2.16 -6.53
N PHE A 135 17.49 2.73 -6.73
CA PHE A 135 16.86 2.78 -8.03
C PHE A 135 17.40 3.98 -8.84
N THR A 136 17.58 3.80 -10.12
CA THR A 136 18.07 4.85 -11.02
C THR A 136 16.97 5.79 -11.50
N SER A 137 15.70 5.33 -11.43
CA SER A 137 14.52 6.12 -11.77
C SER A 137 13.31 5.70 -10.93
N ASN A 138 12.29 6.55 -10.93
CA ASN A 138 11.01 6.26 -10.31
C ASN A 138 10.28 5.10 -11.01
N ASP A 139 10.36 5.06 -12.33
CA ASP A 139 9.75 4.00 -13.14
C ASP A 139 10.35 2.63 -12.81
N GLN A 140 11.67 2.56 -12.64
CA GLN A 140 12.35 1.33 -12.22
C GLN A 140 11.86 0.86 -10.84
N ARG A 141 11.68 1.79 -9.90
CA ARG A 141 11.15 1.47 -8.57
C ARG A 141 9.70 0.98 -8.65
N THR A 142 8.87 1.67 -9.43
CA THR A 142 7.46 1.30 -9.61
C THR A 142 7.33 -0.06 -10.29
N ALA A 143 8.12 -0.34 -11.31
CA ALA A 143 8.14 -1.63 -11.98
C ALA A 143 8.57 -2.79 -11.06
N ALA A 144 9.40 -2.52 -10.05
CA ALA A 144 9.83 -3.51 -9.08
C ALA A 144 8.75 -3.86 -8.02
N LEU A 145 7.61 -3.14 -7.98
CA LEU A 145 6.56 -3.39 -7.01
C LEU A 145 5.84 -4.71 -7.27
N ALA A 146 5.46 -4.98 -8.52
CA ALA A 146 4.70 -6.19 -8.86
C ALA A 146 5.47 -7.49 -8.56
N PRO A 147 6.73 -7.66 -8.97
CA PRO A 147 7.53 -8.83 -8.57
C PRO A 147 7.72 -8.96 -7.06
N TRP A 148 7.85 -7.83 -6.37
CA TRP A 148 7.97 -7.85 -4.92
C TRP A 148 6.68 -8.31 -4.24
N LEU A 149 5.50 -7.86 -4.71
CA LEU A 149 4.20 -8.29 -4.20
C LEU A 149 3.96 -9.78 -4.45
N GLU A 150 4.35 -10.27 -5.61
CA GLU A 150 4.30 -11.71 -5.91
C GLU A 150 5.13 -12.49 -4.89
N HIS A 151 6.39 -12.12 -4.70
CA HIS A 151 7.24 -12.73 -3.68
C HIS A 151 6.64 -12.61 -2.26
N TYR A 152 6.09 -11.44 -1.90
CA TYR A 152 5.46 -11.24 -0.60
C TYR A 152 4.29 -12.19 -0.37
N ASN A 153 3.47 -12.41 -1.38
CA ASN A 153 2.27 -13.23 -1.28
C ASN A 153 2.54 -14.73 -1.37
N THR A 154 3.52 -15.15 -2.17
CA THR A 154 3.73 -16.57 -2.51
C THR A 154 4.90 -17.21 -1.77
N GLU A 155 5.92 -16.47 -1.38
CA GLU A 155 7.17 -17.01 -0.86
C GLU A 155 7.57 -16.48 0.51
N ARG A 156 7.29 -15.19 0.77
CA ARG A 156 7.73 -14.53 1.98
C ARG A 156 7.11 -15.16 3.22
N ARG A 157 7.95 -15.60 4.14
CA ARG A 157 7.51 -16.21 5.41
C ARG A 157 6.95 -15.17 6.38
N HIS A 158 5.79 -15.44 6.93
CA HIS A 158 5.11 -14.59 7.91
C HIS A 158 5.04 -15.28 9.26
N SER A 159 5.59 -14.67 10.30
CA SER A 159 5.55 -15.22 11.66
C SER A 159 4.11 -15.41 12.17
N ALA A 160 3.20 -14.50 11.82
CA ALA A 160 1.78 -14.60 12.17
C ALA A 160 1.04 -15.75 11.44
N LEU A 161 1.66 -16.35 10.43
CA LEU A 161 1.13 -17.48 9.66
C LEU A 161 1.92 -18.78 9.92
N GLY A 162 2.63 -18.85 11.05
CA GLY A 162 3.46 -20.01 11.35
C GLY A 162 4.67 -20.17 10.44
N GLY A 163 5.17 -19.09 9.84
CA GLY A 163 6.29 -19.12 8.90
C GLY A 163 5.89 -19.47 7.46
N LEU A 164 4.61 -19.51 7.15
CA LEU A 164 4.09 -19.76 5.80
C LEU A 164 3.78 -18.45 5.07
N PRO A 165 3.74 -18.46 3.73
CA PRO A 165 3.35 -17.30 2.95
C PRO A 165 1.83 -17.08 2.97
N PRO A 166 1.33 -15.87 2.62
CA PRO A 166 -0.10 -15.54 2.55
C PRO A 166 -0.95 -16.52 1.75
N VAL A 167 -0.49 -16.97 0.59
CA VAL A 167 -1.23 -17.91 -0.27
C VAL A 167 -1.55 -19.24 0.41
N SER A 168 -0.80 -19.63 1.44
CA SER A 168 -1.05 -20.87 2.18
C SER A 168 -2.37 -20.90 2.95
N ARG A 169 -3.01 -19.75 3.11
CA ARG A 169 -4.30 -19.61 3.79
C ARG A 169 -5.47 -19.30 2.87
N LEU A 170 -5.24 -19.28 1.57
CA LEU A 170 -6.30 -19.13 0.60
C LEU A 170 -7.04 -20.46 0.40
N PRO A 171 -8.32 -20.43 0.06
CA PRO A 171 -9.05 -21.62 -0.33
C PRO A 171 -8.40 -22.26 -1.57
N THR A 172 -8.22 -23.55 -1.52
CA THR A 172 -7.80 -24.37 -2.67
C THR A 172 -8.96 -24.60 -3.62
#